data_b519138eb202ee1ab7d839149664de49
#
_entry.id   b519138eb202ee1ab7d839149664de49
#
_cell.length_a   1.000
_cell.length_b   1.000
_cell.length_c   1.000
_cell.angle_alpha   90.00
_cell.angle_beta   90.00
_cell.angle_gamma   90.00
#
_symmetry.space_group_name_H-M   'P 1'
#
loop_
_entity.id
_entity.type
_entity.pdbx_description
1 polymer ?
#
loop_
_entity_poly.entity_id
_entity_poly.type
_entity_poly.pdbx_seq_one_letter_code
_entity_poly.pdbx_strand_id
1 'polypeptide(L)'
;MKKEALYLEKATSINLFSLKTVQMKTFHLSWIAFFLCFFGWFSHAPLLNSTIGPDLDLTKAQKITAFIASVGVTIFARLFIGNLCDKIGPRKSYVYLLLFGAVVVSASSFANSWETYLVSRMAIGVIGASFVITQYHTSVMFAPNVVGIANATTAGWGNLGGGVTQAVMPLIASGMLAFGFAESELSKWRPAMFVPAAIMLVVAFLYWKYTTDCPKGNYEDLPNERPQAKEGESSLFVSAMKDKRVWILFLMYAGCFGMELFVNGRAATYYQTQFELSETTAGLIASLFGLMNLFARSMGGWLGDRFSVKGGLKGRVKWLAIVMAVEGLALILFSRMDVLPFAIITMITFSLFVQMAEGATYSVVPFINKKALGAVAGIVGAGGNVGAVCYAQFLLRSGSSLQDCFLYFGLIVIAIGFLGLTIKFSQEDEDAAVEEQKRLEALEAELKKKEGVIA
;
A
#
# COMPACT_ATOMS: atom_id res chain seq x y z
N MET A 1 24.34 8.34 24.79
CA MET A 1 24.69 6.95 25.16
C MET A 1 23.53 5.96 25.03
N LYS A 2 22.41 6.03 25.76
CA LYS A 2 21.29 5.07 25.59
C LYS A 2 20.62 5.10 24.21
N LYS A 3 20.47 6.27 23.56
CA LYS A 3 19.89 6.40 22.21
C LYS A 3 20.84 5.89 21.12
N GLU A 4 22.14 6.08 21.26
CA GLU A 4 23.15 5.60 20.29
C GLU A 4 23.28 4.09 20.32
N ALA A 5 23.23 3.45 21.49
CA ALA A 5 23.22 2.00 21.62
C ALA A 5 21.98 1.36 20.94
N LEU A 6 20.82 2.04 20.95
CA LEU A 6 19.60 1.55 20.31
C LEU A 6 19.73 1.52 18.77
N TYR A 7 20.47 2.47 18.19
CA TYR A 7 20.71 2.50 16.73
C TYR A 7 21.73 1.44 16.29
N LEU A 8 22.71 1.10 17.14
CA LEU A 8 23.71 0.07 16.84
C LEU A 8 23.13 -1.35 16.75
N GLU A 9 21.94 -1.58 17.29
CA GLU A 9 21.24 -2.87 17.20
C GLU A 9 20.27 -2.94 16.01
N LYS A 10 19.90 -1.80 15.43
CA LYS A 10 19.13 -1.71 14.20
C LYS A 10 20.04 -1.91 12.98
N ALA A 11 19.49 -2.54 11.91
CA ALA A 11 20.25 -2.69 10.69
C ALA A 11 20.55 -1.32 10.06
N THR A 12 21.81 -1.09 9.72
CA THR A 12 22.33 0.15 9.12
C THR A 12 22.54 0.05 7.62
N SER A 13 22.35 -1.15 7.07
CA SER A 13 22.42 -1.44 5.64
C SER A 13 21.34 -2.46 5.26
N ILE A 14 20.97 -2.49 3.99
CA ILE A 14 20.01 -3.44 3.43
C ILE A 14 20.77 -4.34 2.45
N ASN A 15 20.86 -5.63 2.77
CA ASN A 15 21.38 -6.64 1.86
C ASN A 15 20.26 -7.59 1.46
N LEU A 16 19.67 -7.33 0.30
CA LEU A 16 18.49 -8.04 -0.20
C LEU A 16 18.68 -9.56 -0.39
N PHE A 17 19.92 -10.02 -0.51
CA PHE A 17 20.23 -11.42 -0.70
C PHE A 17 20.62 -12.14 0.60
N SER A 18 20.61 -11.44 1.74
CA SER A 18 21.00 -12.00 3.03
C SER A 18 19.77 -12.26 3.90
N LEU A 19 19.65 -13.48 4.42
CA LEU A 19 18.67 -13.87 5.44
C LEU A 19 19.36 -14.19 6.78
N LYS A 20 20.60 -13.72 7.00
CA LYS A 20 21.37 -14.10 8.20
C LYS A 20 20.86 -13.41 9.46
N THR A 21 20.51 -12.12 9.37
CA THR A 21 20.07 -11.32 10.52
C THR A 21 18.54 -11.36 10.71
N VAL A 22 18.08 -11.16 11.95
CA VAL A 22 16.63 -11.06 12.23
C VAL A 22 15.99 -9.87 11.53
N GLN A 23 16.72 -8.75 11.40
CA GLN A 23 16.25 -7.56 10.70
C GLN A 23 15.94 -7.86 9.22
N MET A 24 16.85 -8.56 8.52
CA MET A 24 16.63 -8.93 7.11
C MET A 24 15.56 -10.01 6.94
N LYS A 25 15.46 -10.98 7.87
CA LYS A 25 14.34 -11.94 7.88
C LYS A 25 13.01 -11.22 8.06
N THR A 26 12.94 -10.28 9.00
CA THR A 26 11.75 -9.47 9.24
C THR A 26 11.40 -8.61 8.02
N PHE A 27 12.40 -7.98 7.38
CA PHE A 27 12.21 -7.22 6.14
C PHE A 27 11.53 -8.07 5.06
N HIS A 28 12.09 -9.24 4.75
CA HIS A 28 11.53 -10.11 3.71
C HIS A 28 10.17 -10.67 4.08
N LEU A 29 9.99 -11.14 5.30
CA LEU A 29 8.70 -11.65 5.74
C LEU A 29 7.63 -10.56 5.82
N SER A 30 7.99 -9.31 6.14
CA SER A 30 7.05 -8.20 6.20
C SER A 30 6.50 -7.84 4.82
N TRP A 31 7.35 -7.71 3.78
CA TRP A 31 6.83 -7.44 2.45
C TRP A 31 6.08 -8.64 1.85
N ILE A 32 6.51 -9.90 2.12
CA ILE A 32 5.79 -11.11 1.69
C ILE A 32 4.41 -11.18 2.35
N ALA A 33 4.33 -10.95 3.65
CA ALA A 33 3.05 -10.94 4.37
C ALA A 33 2.12 -9.84 3.86
N PHE A 34 2.67 -8.65 3.60
CA PHE A 34 1.92 -7.54 3.00
C PHE A 34 1.45 -7.88 1.58
N PHE A 35 2.31 -8.43 0.75
CA PHE A 35 1.99 -8.92 -0.58
C PHE A 35 0.81 -9.92 -0.54
N LEU A 36 0.85 -10.90 0.36
CA LEU A 36 -0.22 -11.88 0.47
C LEU A 36 -1.53 -11.28 0.97
N CYS A 37 -1.47 -10.34 1.91
CA CYS A 37 -2.66 -9.62 2.35
C CYS A 37 -3.29 -8.84 1.19
N PHE A 38 -2.49 -8.15 0.36
CA PHE A 38 -2.98 -7.43 -0.82
C PHE A 38 -3.44 -8.39 -1.91
N PHE A 39 -2.71 -9.47 -2.14
CA PHE A 39 -3.14 -10.53 -3.05
C PHE A 39 -4.53 -11.07 -2.66
N GLY A 40 -4.73 -11.44 -1.39
CA GLY A 40 -6.02 -11.91 -0.89
C GLY A 40 -7.11 -10.84 -0.90
N TRP A 41 -6.77 -9.57 -0.58
CA TRP A 41 -7.73 -8.48 -0.60
C TRP A 41 -8.31 -8.23 -1.98
N PHE A 42 -7.48 -8.30 -3.02
CA PHE A 42 -7.88 -8.11 -4.41
C PHE A 42 -8.19 -9.40 -5.18
N SER A 43 -8.13 -10.58 -4.55
CA SER A 43 -8.31 -11.90 -5.19
C SER A 43 -9.63 -12.05 -5.97
N HIS A 44 -10.68 -11.36 -5.55
CA HIS A 44 -11.97 -11.38 -6.24
C HIS A 44 -12.01 -10.46 -7.48
N ALA A 45 -11.14 -9.44 -7.55
CA ALA A 45 -11.25 -8.39 -8.56
C ALA A 45 -11.20 -8.92 -10.02
N PRO A 46 -10.21 -9.75 -10.42
CA PRO A 46 -10.13 -10.25 -11.79
C PRO A 46 -11.27 -11.23 -12.15
N LEU A 47 -11.84 -11.92 -11.15
CA LEU A 47 -12.90 -12.92 -11.30
C LEU A 47 -14.31 -12.31 -11.21
N LEU A 48 -14.42 -11.04 -10.80
CA LEU A 48 -15.69 -10.44 -10.40
C LEU A 48 -16.71 -10.34 -11.55
N ASN A 49 -16.23 -10.07 -12.77
CA ASN A 49 -17.13 -9.83 -13.88
C ASN A 49 -17.54 -11.13 -14.61
N SER A 50 -16.60 -12.05 -14.74
CA SER A 50 -16.74 -13.27 -15.54
C SER A 50 -17.26 -14.47 -14.76
N THR A 51 -16.96 -14.57 -13.47
CA THR A 51 -17.33 -15.73 -12.64
C THR A 51 -18.19 -15.37 -11.43
N ILE A 52 -17.67 -14.60 -10.48
CA ILE A 52 -18.36 -14.29 -9.21
C ILE A 52 -19.68 -13.56 -9.44
N GLY A 53 -19.66 -12.55 -10.32
CA GLY A 53 -20.87 -11.77 -10.61
C GLY A 53 -22.01 -12.61 -11.20
N PRO A 54 -21.77 -13.40 -12.25
CA PRO A 54 -22.76 -14.32 -12.77
C PRO A 54 -23.17 -15.45 -11.81
N ASP A 55 -22.23 -16.03 -11.04
CA ASP A 55 -22.50 -17.09 -10.07
C ASP A 55 -23.42 -16.66 -8.93
N LEU A 56 -23.34 -15.39 -8.52
CA LEU A 56 -24.12 -14.79 -7.44
C LEU A 56 -25.20 -13.80 -7.94
N ASP A 57 -25.42 -13.73 -9.24
CA ASP A 57 -26.36 -12.79 -9.90
C ASP A 57 -26.20 -11.33 -9.41
N LEU A 58 -24.94 -10.86 -9.37
CA LEU A 58 -24.62 -9.53 -8.84
C LEU A 58 -24.82 -8.44 -9.88
N THR A 59 -25.62 -7.44 -9.56
CA THR A 59 -25.77 -6.23 -10.36
C THR A 59 -24.45 -5.41 -10.38
N LYS A 60 -24.31 -4.53 -11.38
CA LYS A 60 -23.19 -3.59 -11.47
C LYS A 60 -23.03 -2.76 -10.17
N ALA A 61 -24.15 -2.29 -9.62
CA ALA A 61 -24.16 -1.52 -8.39
C ALA A 61 -23.63 -2.32 -7.18
N GLN A 62 -24.06 -3.57 -7.03
CA GLN A 62 -23.60 -4.46 -5.96
C GLN A 62 -22.08 -4.75 -6.08
N LYS A 63 -21.56 -5.00 -7.28
CA LYS A 63 -20.12 -5.20 -7.52
C LYS A 63 -19.29 -3.98 -7.08
N ILE A 64 -19.78 -2.76 -7.33
CA ILE A 64 -19.11 -1.52 -6.91
C ILE A 64 -19.25 -1.32 -5.39
N THR A 65 -20.44 -1.55 -4.84
CA THR A 65 -20.70 -1.43 -3.39
C THR A 65 -19.84 -2.39 -2.58
N ALA A 66 -19.65 -3.62 -3.04
CA ALA A 66 -18.76 -4.59 -2.37
C ALA A 66 -17.30 -4.10 -2.32
N PHE A 67 -16.81 -3.44 -3.37
CA PHE A 67 -15.50 -2.81 -3.38
C PHE A 67 -15.43 -1.64 -2.38
N ILE A 68 -16.42 -0.74 -2.40
CA ILE A 68 -16.51 0.40 -1.48
C ILE A 68 -16.51 -0.08 -0.03
N ALA A 69 -17.31 -1.09 0.30
CA ALA A 69 -17.41 -1.64 1.64
C ALA A 69 -16.06 -2.25 2.09
N SER A 70 -15.41 -3.03 1.22
CA SER A 70 -14.12 -3.64 1.50
C SER A 70 -13.03 -2.60 1.79
N VAL A 71 -12.92 -1.56 0.95
CA VAL A 71 -11.92 -0.49 1.14
C VAL A 71 -12.28 0.42 2.30
N GLY A 72 -13.57 0.69 2.51
CA GLY A 72 -14.05 1.51 3.62
C GLY A 72 -13.75 0.91 4.99
N VAL A 73 -13.94 -0.38 5.17
CA VAL A 73 -13.59 -1.09 6.42
C VAL A 73 -12.10 -0.98 6.74
N THR A 74 -11.24 -0.96 5.73
CA THR A 74 -9.79 -0.85 5.92
C THR A 74 -9.40 0.44 6.67
N ILE A 75 -10.14 1.54 6.51
CA ILE A 75 -9.88 2.80 7.21
C ILE A 75 -9.93 2.57 8.73
N PHE A 76 -10.98 1.92 9.20
CA PHE A 76 -11.15 1.61 10.63
C PHE A 76 -10.19 0.52 11.10
N ALA A 77 -9.98 -0.50 10.27
CA ALA A 77 -9.06 -1.60 10.57
C ALA A 77 -7.62 -1.09 10.79
N ARG A 78 -7.15 -0.09 10.03
CA ARG A 78 -5.82 0.53 10.22
C ARG A 78 -5.65 1.13 11.61
N LEU A 79 -6.67 1.82 12.13
CA LEU A 79 -6.64 2.40 13.48
C LEU A 79 -6.57 1.31 14.55
N PHE A 80 -7.38 0.26 14.40
CA PHE A 80 -7.39 -0.88 15.31
C PHE A 80 -6.04 -1.62 15.31
N ILE A 81 -5.51 -1.92 14.13
CA ILE A 81 -4.24 -2.65 13.95
C ILE A 81 -3.05 -1.84 14.48
N GLY A 82 -3.03 -0.52 14.31
CA GLY A 82 -1.99 0.32 14.91
C GLY A 82 -1.94 0.17 16.43
N ASN A 83 -3.09 0.30 17.10
CA ASN A 83 -3.20 0.07 18.54
C ASN A 83 -2.84 -1.37 18.96
N LEU A 84 -3.14 -2.35 18.11
CA LEU A 84 -2.80 -3.74 18.37
C LEU A 84 -1.27 -3.94 18.35
N CYS A 85 -0.56 -3.33 17.39
CA CYS A 85 0.90 -3.36 17.32
C CYS A 85 1.55 -2.81 18.61
N ASP A 86 1.00 -1.72 19.15
CA ASP A 86 1.51 -1.14 20.38
C ASP A 86 1.27 -2.05 21.61
N LYS A 87 0.12 -2.75 21.63
CA LYS A 87 -0.28 -3.60 22.77
C LYS A 87 0.40 -4.96 22.79
N ILE A 88 0.48 -5.66 21.65
CA ILE A 88 0.93 -7.06 21.59
C ILE A 88 2.20 -7.26 20.76
N GLY A 89 2.71 -6.17 20.14
CA GLY A 89 3.86 -6.20 19.25
C GLY A 89 3.52 -6.49 17.79
N PRO A 90 4.38 -6.07 16.84
CA PRO A 90 4.14 -6.23 15.40
C PRO A 90 4.18 -7.69 14.95
N ARG A 91 5.01 -8.54 15.57
CA ARG A 91 5.10 -9.97 15.25
C ARG A 91 3.78 -10.67 15.44
N LYS A 92 3.19 -10.59 16.63
CA LYS A 92 1.90 -11.23 16.94
C LYS A 92 0.76 -10.60 16.14
N SER A 93 0.75 -9.28 15.98
CA SER A 93 -0.25 -8.58 15.19
C SER A 93 -0.29 -9.08 13.75
N TYR A 94 0.87 -9.31 13.13
CA TYR A 94 0.93 -9.85 11.77
C TYR A 94 0.47 -11.30 11.69
N VAL A 95 0.91 -12.14 12.62
CA VAL A 95 0.47 -13.55 12.67
C VAL A 95 -1.05 -13.62 12.76
N TYR A 96 -1.65 -12.88 13.69
CA TYR A 96 -3.12 -12.86 13.84
C TYR A 96 -3.83 -12.31 12.61
N LEU A 97 -3.28 -11.27 11.96
CA LEU A 97 -3.86 -10.72 10.73
C LEU A 97 -3.81 -11.73 9.58
N LEU A 98 -2.71 -12.48 9.41
CA LEU A 98 -2.58 -13.51 8.39
C LEU A 98 -3.51 -14.71 8.66
N LEU A 99 -3.62 -15.16 9.92
CA LEU A 99 -4.56 -16.20 10.31
C LEU A 99 -6.02 -15.78 10.07
N PHE A 100 -6.36 -14.56 10.47
CA PHE A 100 -7.68 -13.98 10.18
C PHE A 100 -7.90 -13.89 8.66
N GLY A 101 -6.90 -13.41 7.90
CA GLY A 101 -6.95 -13.33 6.45
C GLY A 101 -7.21 -14.69 5.80
N ALA A 102 -6.51 -15.73 6.24
CA ALA A 102 -6.73 -17.09 5.74
C ALA A 102 -8.16 -17.56 5.97
N VAL A 103 -8.72 -17.30 7.16
CA VAL A 103 -10.12 -17.67 7.49
C VAL A 103 -11.11 -16.90 6.61
N VAL A 104 -10.98 -15.56 6.51
CA VAL A 104 -12.00 -14.77 5.80
C VAL A 104 -11.91 -14.92 4.28
N VAL A 105 -10.70 -15.11 3.73
CA VAL A 105 -10.53 -15.38 2.29
C VAL A 105 -11.10 -16.74 1.92
N SER A 106 -10.80 -17.80 2.68
CA SER A 106 -11.38 -19.11 2.43
C SER A 106 -12.90 -19.13 2.69
N ALA A 107 -13.39 -18.46 3.74
CA ALA A 107 -14.81 -18.36 4.04
C ALA A 107 -15.61 -17.66 2.95
N SER A 108 -15.00 -16.75 2.19
CA SER A 108 -15.66 -16.06 1.08
C SER A 108 -16.15 -17.04 -0.02
N SER A 109 -15.49 -18.20 -0.17
CA SER A 109 -15.90 -19.24 -1.13
C SER A 109 -17.28 -19.84 -0.86
N PHE A 110 -17.81 -19.68 0.36
CA PHE A 110 -19.14 -20.15 0.74
C PHE A 110 -20.23 -19.10 0.57
N ALA A 111 -19.92 -17.91 0.06
CA ALA A 111 -20.92 -16.91 -0.23
C ALA A 111 -21.89 -17.42 -1.30
N ASN A 112 -23.20 -17.33 -1.03
CA ASN A 112 -24.29 -17.80 -1.89
C ASN A 112 -25.38 -16.75 -2.12
N SER A 113 -25.21 -15.55 -1.58
CA SER A 113 -26.10 -14.41 -1.79
C SER A 113 -25.32 -13.12 -1.78
N TRP A 114 -25.96 -12.03 -2.20
CA TRP A 114 -25.40 -10.69 -2.11
C TRP A 114 -24.94 -10.33 -0.69
N GLU A 115 -25.76 -10.61 0.31
CA GLU A 115 -25.51 -10.25 1.71
C GLU A 115 -24.27 -10.99 2.24
N THR A 116 -24.18 -12.29 2.00
CA THR A 116 -23.05 -13.11 2.44
C THR A 116 -21.77 -12.71 1.70
N TYR A 117 -21.88 -12.36 0.42
CA TYR A 117 -20.76 -11.83 -0.35
C TYR A 117 -20.30 -10.46 0.19
N LEU A 118 -21.21 -9.53 0.45
CA LEU A 118 -20.88 -8.21 1.00
C LEU A 118 -20.18 -8.34 2.36
N VAL A 119 -20.70 -9.16 3.27
CA VAL A 119 -20.08 -9.40 4.58
C VAL A 119 -18.67 -9.99 4.42
N SER A 120 -18.48 -10.96 3.52
CA SER A 120 -17.17 -11.54 3.24
C SER A 120 -16.19 -10.48 2.69
N ARG A 121 -16.66 -9.59 1.81
CA ARG A 121 -15.83 -8.49 1.28
C ARG A 121 -15.43 -7.47 2.35
N MET A 122 -16.33 -7.15 3.28
CA MET A 122 -16.02 -6.32 4.44
C MET A 122 -14.97 -6.99 5.35
N ALA A 123 -15.14 -8.28 5.65
CA ALA A 123 -14.19 -9.03 6.46
C ALA A 123 -12.80 -9.10 5.80
N ILE A 124 -12.73 -9.39 4.51
CA ILE A 124 -11.48 -9.38 3.73
C ILE A 124 -10.86 -7.98 3.74
N GLY A 125 -11.64 -6.89 3.75
CA GLY A 125 -11.14 -5.52 3.82
C GLY A 125 -10.25 -5.24 5.04
N VAL A 126 -10.40 -5.98 6.13
CA VAL A 126 -9.56 -5.83 7.33
C VAL A 126 -8.09 -6.13 7.06
N ILE A 127 -7.78 -7.09 6.17
CA ILE A 127 -6.38 -7.43 5.85
C ILE A 127 -5.65 -6.33 5.08
N GLY A 128 -6.36 -5.37 4.47
CA GLY A 128 -5.78 -4.17 3.89
C GLY A 128 -5.06 -3.27 4.91
N ALA A 129 -5.25 -3.51 6.21
CA ALA A 129 -4.51 -2.83 7.27
C ALA A 129 -3.08 -3.36 7.47
N SER A 130 -2.66 -4.42 6.77
CA SER A 130 -1.31 -5.01 6.81
C SER A 130 -0.19 -4.00 6.56
N PHE A 131 -0.45 -2.96 5.77
CA PHE A 131 0.46 -1.85 5.54
C PHE A 131 0.97 -1.23 6.86
N VAL A 132 0.07 -1.04 7.84
CA VAL A 132 0.42 -0.43 9.14
C VAL A 132 1.45 -1.27 9.87
N ILE A 133 1.25 -2.60 9.93
CA ILE A 133 2.19 -3.49 10.60
C ILE A 133 3.53 -3.52 9.87
N THR A 134 3.50 -3.55 8.52
CA THR A 134 4.71 -3.55 7.68
C THR A 134 5.57 -2.33 7.98
N GLN A 135 4.98 -1.12 7.95
CA GLN A 135 5.71 0.12 8.22
C GLN A 135 6.21 0.20 9.66
N TYR A 136 5.39 -0.23 10.62
CA TYR A 136 5.77 -0.28 12.03
C TYR A 136 6.98 -1.22 12.24
N HIS A 137 6.86 -2.47 11.80
CA HIS A 137 7.87 -3.48 12.03
C HIS A 137 9.19 -3.16 11.33
N THR A 138 9.13 -2.70 10.08
CA THR A 138 10.31 -2.24 9.35
C THR A 138 10.97 -1.06 10.07
N SER A 139 10.21 -0.09 10.56
CA SER A 139 10.75 1.08 11.26
C SER A 139 11.45 0.73 12.58
N VAL A 140 11.00 -0.33 13.26
CA VAL A 140 11.65 -0.81 14.49
C VAL A 140 12.97 -1.51 14.17
N MET A 141 13.05 -2.23 13.03
CA MET A 141 14.21 -3.06 12.67
C MET A 141 15.37 -2.29 12.04
N PHE A 142 15.11 -1.13 11.41
CA PHE A 142 16.12 -0.40 10.63
C PHE A 142 16.49 0.95 11.25
N ALA A 143 17.77 1.32 11.10
CA ALA A 143 18.30 2.58 11.59
C ALA A 143 17.87 3.78 10.72
N PRO A 144 17.91 5.02 11.25
CA PRO A 144 17.43 6.21 10.55
C PRO A 144 18.04 6.45 9.16
N ASN A 145 19.29 6.04 8.93
CA ASN A 145 19.97 6.19 7.65
C ASN A 145 19.39 5.35 6.52
N VAL A 146 18.71 4.22 6.83
CA VAL A 146 18.18 3.28 5.82
C VAL A 146 16.68 2.99 5.99
N VAL A 147 16.04 3.42 7.07
CA VAL A 147 14.63 3.12 7.35
C VAL A 147 13.68 3.64 6.27
N GLY A 148 13.98 4.78 5.66
CA GLY A 148 13.18 5.34 4.57
C GLY A 148 13.15 4.41 3.34
N ILE A 149 14.32 3.94 2.91
CA ILE A 149 14.42 2.97 1.79
C ILE A 149 13.79 1.64 2.17
N ALA A 150 14.01 1.14 3.40
CA ALA A 150 13.44 -0.11 3.87
C ALA A 150 11.90 -0.06 3.85
N ASN A 151 11.30 1.02 4.36
CA ASN A 151 9.86 1.23 4.35
C ASN A 151 9.30 1.39 2.93
N ALA A 152 9.95 2.16 2.07
CA ALA A 152 9.52 2.34 0.68
C ALA A 152 9.55 1.03 -0.10
N THR A 153 10.61 0.23 0.09
CA THR A 153 10.75 -1.07 -0.60
C THR A 153 9.73 -2.09 -0.10
N THR A 154 9.56 -2.24 1.22
CA THR A 154 8.56 -3.17 1.77
C THR A 154 7.14 -2.76 1.41
N ALA A 155 6.86 -1.45 1.31
CA ALA A 155 5.58 -0.93 0.85
C ALA A 155 5.33 -1.24 -0.63
N GLY A 156 6.28 -0.91 -1.51
CA GLY A 156 6.14 -1.16 -2.95
C GLY A 156 6.01 -2.66 -3.27
N TRP A 157 6.90 -3.48 -2.71
CA TRP A 157 6.86 -4.94 -2.95
C TRP A 157 5.63 -5.59 -2.34
N GLY A 158 5.11 -5.06 -1.23
CA GLY A 158 3.84 -5.53 -0.66
C GLY A 158 2.64 -5.17 -1.54
N ASN A 159 2.54 -3.92 -2.02
CA ASN A 159 1.47 -3.46 -2.91
C ASN A 159 1.42 -4.25 -4.23
N LEU A 160 2.58 -4.75 -4.71
CA LEU A 160 2.68 -5.61 -5.90
C LEU A 160 1.70 -6.80 -5.84
N GLY A 161 1.34 -7.28 -4.63
CA GLY A 161 0.34 -8.33 -4.44
C GLY A 161 -1.00 -8.03 -5.08
N GLY A 162 -1.46 -6.76 -5.04
CA GLY A 162 -2.69 -6.31 -5.68
C GLY A 162 -2.64 -6.38 -7.22
N GLY A 163 -1.47 -6.15 -7.81
CA GLY A 163 -1.25 -6.30 -9.25
C GLY A 163 -1.11 -7.77 -9.67
N VAL A 164 -0.26 -8.53 -8.96
CA VAL A 164 0.00 -9.95 -9.28
C VAL A 164 -1.27 -10.79 -9.19
N THR A 165 -2.16 -10.49 -8.25
CA THR A 165 -3.44 -11.19 -8.11
C THR A 165 -4.29 -11.10 -9.39
N GLN A 166 -4.17 -10.00 -10.16
CA GLN A 166 -4.93 -9.85 -11.42
C GLN A 166 -4.55 -10.92 -12.45
N ALA A 167 -3.27 -11.26 -12.54
CA ALA A 167 -2.79 -12.30 -13.44
C ALA A 167 -2.97 -13.71 -12.88
N VAL A 168 -2.69 -13.90 -11.59
CA VAL A 168 -2.54 -15.23 -11.01
C VAL A 168 -3.87 -15.85 -10.60
N MET A 169 -4.83 -15.08 -10.09
CA MET A 169 -6.13 -15.64 -9.67
C MET A 169 -6.95 -16.25 -10.79
N PRO A 170 -7.04 -15.68 -12.02
CA PRO A 170 -7.70 -16.37 -13.14
C PRO A 170 -7.04 -17.70 -13.50
N LEU A 171 -5.70 -17.79 -13.43
CA LEU A 171 -4.96 -19.03 -13.69
C LEU A 171 -5.23 -20.08 -12.61
N ILE A 172 -5.24 -19.67 -11.33
CA ILE A 172 -5.60 -20.55 -10.22
C ILE A 172 -7.03 -21.07 -10.40
N ALA A 173 -8.00 -20.19 -10.70
CA ALA A 173 -9.40 -20.59 -10.88
C ALA A 173 -9.57 -21.56 -12.06
N SER A 174 -8.91 -21.30 -13.18
CA SER A 174 -8.91 -22.20 -14.34
C SER A 174 -8.26 -23.55 -14.01
N GLY A 175 -7.17 -23.55 -13.23
CA GLY A 175 -6.54 -24.76 -12.73
C GLY A 175 -7.47 -25.57 -11.81
N MET A 176 -8.20 -24.90 -10.91
CA MET A 176 -9.18 -25.57 -10.05
C MET A 176 -10.28 -26.30 -10.83
N LEU A 177 -10.73 -25.69 -11.94
CA LEU A 177 -11.67 -26.34 -12.84
C LEU A 177 -11.04 -27.52 -13.59
N ALA A 178 -9.84 -27.32 -14.15
CA ALA A 178 -9.14 -28.34 -14.93
C ALA A 178 -8.80 -29.61 -14.10
N PHE A 179 -8.51 -29.44 -12.81
CA PHE A 179 -8.24 -30.54 -11.88
C PHE A 179 -9.49 -31.12 -11.22
N GLY A 180 -10.70 -30.67 -11.57
CA GLY A 180 -11.96 -31.19 -11.07
C GLY A 180 -12.34 -30.74 -9.66
N PHE A 181 -11.72 -29.68 -9.13
CA PHE A 181 -12.08 -29.08 -7.84
C PHE A 181 -13.28 -28.12 -7.93
N ALA A 182 -13.68 -27.74 -9.14
CA ALA A 182 -14.85 -26.93 -9.41
C ALA A 182 -15.83 -27.65 -10.34
N GLU A 183 -17.11 -27.47 -10.11
CA GLU A 183 -18.18 -28.13 -10.88
C GLU A 183 -18.48 -27.43 -12.21
N SER A 184 -18.18 -26.13 -12.29
CA SER A 184 -18.50 -25.31 -13.46
C SER A 184 -17.55 -24.11 -13.63
N GLU A 185 -17.58 -23.50 -14.82
CA GLU A 185 -16.88 -22.25 -15.11
C GLU A 185 -17.28 -21.11 -14.15
N LEU A 186 -18.52 -21.05 -13.72
CA LEU A 186 -19.01 -20.02 -12.82
C LEU A 186 -18.57 -20.24 -11.37
N SER A 187 -18.46 -21.49 -10.91
CA SER A 187 -18.11 -21.82 -9.53
C SER A 187 -16.61 -21.96 -9.29
N LYS A 188 -15.75 -21.90 -10.33
CA LYS A 188 -14.30 -22.11 -10.23
C LYS A 188 -13.58 -21.16 -9.29
N TRP A 189 -14.13 -19.97 -9.01
CA TRP A 189 -13.58 -19.00 -8.07
C TRP A 189 -13.63 -19.51 -6.62
N ARG A 190 -14.60 -20.35 -6.26
CA ARG A 190 -14.79 -20.84 -4.89
C ARG A 190 -13.58 -21.62 -4.38
N PRO A 191 -13.16 -22.73 -5.00
CA PRO A 191 -11.97 -23.45 -4.57
C PRO A 191 -10.68 -22.64 -4.77
N ALA A 192 -10.64 -21.68 -5.69
CA ALA A 192 -9.48 -20.84 -5.90
C ALA A 192 -9.12 -19.97 -4.68
N MET A 193 -10.10 -19.58 -3.84
CA MET A 193 -9.86 -18.78 -2.63
C MET A 193 -9.07 -19.55 -1.55
N PHE A 194 -9.08 -20.88 -1.57
CA PHE A 194 -8.29 -21.65 -0.61
C PHE A 194 -6.78 -21.58 -0.85
N VAL A 195 -6.35 -21.29 -2.08
CA VAL A 195 -4.90 -21.20 -2.41
C VAL A 195 -4.22 -20.05 -1.68
N PRO A 196 -4.64 -18.78 -1.85
CA PRO A 196 -4.04 -17.68 -1.08
C PRO A 196 -4.21 -17.86 0.43
N ALA A 197 -5.33 -18.43 0.89
CA ALA A 197 -5.56 -18.73 2.29
C ALA A 197 -4.53 -19.72 2.85
N ALA A 198 -4.25 -20.81 2.15
CA ALA A 198 -3.23 -21.79 2.54
C ALA A 198 -1.83 -21.16 2.59
N ILE A 199 -1.48 -20.33 1.62
CA ILE A 199 -0.19 -19.64 1.61
C ILE A 199 -0.09 -18.66 2.79
N MET A 200 -1.18 -17.96 3.15
CA MET A 200 -1.22 -17.08 4.33
C MET A 200 -0.94 -17.86 5.63
N LEU A 201 -1.46 -19.10 5.78
CA LEU A 201 -1.15 -19.95 6.94
C LEU A 201 0.34 -20.30 7.02
N VAL A 202 0.93 -20.67 5.89
CA VAL A 202 2.37 -20.97 5.81
C VAL A 202 3.20 -19.74 6.19
N VAL A 203 2.86 -18.57 5.64
CA VAL A 203 3.59 -17.33 5.94
C VAL A 203 3.35 -16.87 7.38
N ALA A 204 2.16 -17.08 7.96
CA ALA A 204 1.92 -16.82 9.37
C ALA A 204 2.84 -17.65 10.27
N PHE A 205 3.02 -18.94 9.96
CA PHE A 205 3.96 -19.82 10.66
C PHE A 205 5.43 -19.34 10.50
N LEU A 206 5.85 -19.01 9.28
CA LEU A 206 7.20 -18.51 9.01
C LEU A 206 7.46 -17.17 9.72
N TYR A 207 6.47 -16.29 9.71
CA TYR A 207 6.54 -14.99 10.40
C TYR A 207 6.69 -15.18 11.91
N TRP A 208 5.87 -16.05 12.49
CA TRP A 208 5.95 -16.39 13.91
C TRP A 208 7.30 -17.00 14.29
N LYS A 209 7.87 -17.86 13.44
CA LYS A 209 9.10 -18.60 13.73
C LYS A 209 10.38 -17.76 13.55
N TYR A 210 10.43 -16.86 12.56
CA TYR A 210 11.68 -16.23 12.11
C TYR A 210 11.77 -14.74 12.37
N THR A 211 10.74 -14.09 12.94
CA THR A 211 10.75 -12.67 13.30
C THR A 211 10.67 -12.48 14.82
N THR A 212 11.08 -11.30 15.28
CA THR A 212 10.93 -10.81 16.65
C THR A 212 10.32 -9.41 16.61
N ASP A 213 9.73 -8.91 17.71
CA ASP A 213 9.10 -7.59 17.74
C ASP A 213 10.10 -6.44 17.54
N CYS A 214 11.34 -6.61 18.02
CA CYS A 214 12.43 -5.66 17.81
C CYS A 214 13.76 -6.43 17.63
N PRO A 215 14.87 -5.76 17.26
CA PRO A 215 16.17 -6.41 17.07
C PRO A 215 16.66 -7.24 18.26
N LYS A 216 16.30 -6.85 19.48
CA LYS A 216 16.70 -7.50 20.72
C LYS A 216 15.86 -8.72 21.10
N GLY A 217 14.63 -8.83 20.57
CA GLY A 217 13.70 -9.91 20.94
C GLY A 217 12.23 -9.50 20.90
N ASN A 218 11.42 -10.19 21.68
CA ASN A 218 9.98 -9.92 21.75
C ASN A 218 9.67 -9.00 22.93
N TYR A 219 8.64 -8.16 22.78
CA TYR A 219 8.21 -7.23 23.82
C TYR A 219 7.67 -7.92 25.09
N GLU A 220 7.32 -9.20 25.02
CA GLU A 220 6.96 -10.00 26.20
C GLU A 220 8.16 -10.22 27.14
N ASP A 221 9.31 -10.50 26.53
CA ASP A 221 10.56 -10.76 27.26
C ASP A 221 11.28 -9.46 27.62
N LEU A 222 10.96 -8.36 26.90
CA LEU A 222 11.62 -7.06 26.98
C LEU A 222 10.60 -5.92 27.13
N PRO A 223 9.86 -5.85 28.26
CA PRO A 223 8.80 -4.84 28.42
C PRO A 223 9.30 -3.40 28.36
N ASN A 224 10.57 -3.14 28.68
CA ASN A 224 11.21 -1.82 28.60
C ASN A 224 11.54 -1.36 27.16
N GLU A 225 11.56 -2.28 26.20
CA GLU A 225 11.78 -1.98 24.78
C GLU A 225 10.47 -1.68 24.04
N ARG A 226 9.33 -1.97 24.67
CA ARG A 226 8.01 -1.63 24.11
C ARG A 226 7.89 -0.11 24.04
N PRO A 227 7.49 0.43 22.88
CA PRO A 227 7.15 1.85 22.78
C PRO A 227 6.08 2.18 23.81
N GLN A 228 6.41 3.00 24.80
CA GLN A 228 5.41 3.51 25.75
C GLN A 228 4.57 4.56 25.04
N ALA A 229 3.24 4.49 25.19
CA ALA A 229 2.35 5.55 24.76
C ALA A 229 2.84 6.86 25.40
N LYS A 230 3.19 7.84 24.57
CA LYS A 230 3.66 9.12 25.09
C LYS A 230 2.48 9.84 25.73
N GLU A 231 2.65 10.32 26.96
CA GLU A 231 1.71 11.28 27.52
C GLU A 231 1.49 12.42 26.53
N GLY A 232 0.22 12.66 26.15
CA GLY A 232 -0.16 13.69 25.18
C GLY A 232 -0.35 13.21 23.73
N GLU A 233 -0.40 11.92 23.42
CA GLU A 233 -0.66 11.43 22.04
C GLU A 233 -1.96 11.96 21.45
N SER A 234 -3.02 12.11 22.24
CA SER A 234 -4.27 12.74 21.79
C SER A 234 -4.04 14.20 21.40
N SER A 235 -3.16 14.93 22.07
CA SER A 235 -2.82 16.32 21.73
C SER A 235 -1.99 16.41 20.46
N LEU A 236 -1.11 15.43 20.19
CA LEU A 236 -0.32 15.33 18.96
C LEU A 236 -1.19 15.02 17.75
N PHE A 237 -2.17 14.12 17.89
CA PHE A 237 -3.14 13.83 16.85
C PHE A 237 -3.99 15.06 16.50
N VAL A 238 -4.50 15.76 17.52
CA VAL A 238 -5.24 17.01 17.32
C VAL A 238 -4.36 18.10 16.68
N SER A 239 -3.08 18.18 17.05
CA SER A 239 -2.12 19.09 16.42
C SER A 239 -1.94 18.78 14.92
N ALA A 240 -1.80 17.49 14.57
CA ALA A 240 -1.72 17.08 13.16
C ALA A 240 -2.99 17.42 12.39
N MET A 241 -4.19 17.20 12.98
CA MET A 241 -5.46 17.52 12.35
C MET A 241 -5.67 19.03 12.11
N LYS A 242 -5.05 19.90 12.91
CA LYS A 242 -5.13 21.37 12.74
C LYS A 242 -4.21 21.89 11.65
N ASP A 243 -3.20 21.13 11.22
CA ASP A 243 -2.26 21.56 10.18
C ASP A 243 -2.86 21.35 8.79
N LYS A 244 -3.11 22.46 8.08
CA LYS A 244 -3.67 22.43 6.71
C LYS A 244 -2.82 21.64 5.73
N ARG A 245 -1.49 21.58 5.93
CA ARG A 245 -0.56 20.84 5.07
C ARG A 245 -0.86 19.33 5.11
N VAL A 246 -1.28 18.82 6.27
CA VAL A 246 -1.68 17.41 6.44
C VAL A 246 -2.89 17.07 5.55
N TRP A 247 -3.90 17.93 5.50
CA TRP A 247 -5.08 17.72 4.68
C TRP A 247 -4.80 17.86 3.17
N ILE A 248 -3.87 18.74 2.78
CA ILE A 248 -3.42 18.81 1.39
C ILE A 248 -2.72 17.50 1.00
N LEU A 249 -1.80 16.99 1.83
CA LEU A 249 -1.14 15.71 1.58
C LEU A 249 -2.13 14.52 1.63
N PHE A 250 -3.14 14.57 2.50
CA PHE A 250 -4.24 13.62 2.50
C PHE A 250 -4.95 13.58 1.14
N LEU A 251 -5.28 14.74 0.57
CA LEU A 251 -5.90 14.81 -0.76
C LEU A 251 -4.94 14.34 -1.86
N MET A 252 -3.65 14.69 -1.78
CA MET A 252 -2.66 14.22 -2.74
C MET A 252 -2.53 12.68 -2.69
N TYR A 253 -2.50 12.11 -1.50
CA TYR A 253 -2.45 10.66 -1.34
C TYR A 253 -3.77 9.98 -1.72
N ALA A 254 -4.91 10.67 -1.56
CA ALA A 254 -6.19 10.24 -2.13
C ALA A 254 -6.15 10.19 -3.66
N GLY A 255 -5.45 11.15 -4.29
CA GLY A 255 -5.25 11.21 -5.74
C GLY A 255 -4.47 9.99 -6.26
N CYS A 256 -3.29 9.72 -5.70
CA CYS A 256 -2.41 8.65 -6.19
C CYS A 256 -2.74 7.27 -5.58
N PHE A 257 -2.59 7.05 -4.28
CA PHE A 257 -2.86 5.72 -3.70
C PHE A 257 -4.34 5.32 -3.77
N GLY A 258 -5.26 6.29 -3.69
CA GLY A 258 -6.68 6.03 -3.92
C GLY A 258 -6.93 5.53 -5.35
N MET A 259 -6.22 6.07 -6.32
CA MET A 259 -6.27 5.63 -7.71
C MET A 259 -5.67 4.24 -7.87
N GLU A 260 -4.54 3.94 -7.22
CA GLU A 260 -3.96 2.59 -7.23
C GLU A 260 -4.97 1.54 -6.75
N LEU A 261 -5.60 1.77 -5.59
CA LEU A 261 -6.60 0.85 -5.05
C LEU A 261 -7.82 0.69 -5.97
N PHE A 262 -8.28 1.81 -6.57
CA PHE A 262 -9.40 1.78 -7.51
C PHE A 262 -9.07 0.99 -8.77
N VAL A 263 -7.89 1.20 -9.36
CA VAL A 263 -7.42 0.47 -10.55
C VAL A 263 -7.21 -1.01 -10.24
N ASN A 264 -6.58 -1.36 -9.12
CA ASN A 264 -6.44 -2.75 -8.68
C ASN A 264 -7.80 -3.45 -8.50
N GLY A 265 -8.84 -2.70 -8.17
CA GLY A 265 -10.21 -3.23 -8.08
C GLY A 265 -10.98 -3.29 -9.41
N ARG A 266 -10.52 -2.61 -10.47
CA ARG A 266 -11.31 -2.36 -11.68
C ARG A 266 -10.60 -2.61 -13.03
N ALA A 267 -9.26 -2.68 -13.05
CA ALA A 267 -8.52 -2.79 -14.31
C ALA A 267 -8.89 -4.03 -15.11
N ALA A 268 -8.99 -5.20 -14.50
CA ALA A 268 -9.39 -6.41 -15.22
C ALA A 268 -10.80 -6.26 -15.80
N THR A 269 -11.76 -5.75 -15.01
CA THR A 269 -13.13 -5.47 -15.51
C THR A 269 -13.11 -4.47 -16.68
N TYR A 270 -12.28 -3.43 -16.61
CA TYR A 270 -12.14 -2.44 -17.68
C TYR A 270 -11.71 -3.12 -19.00
N TYR A 271 -10.65 -3.93 -18.96
CA TYR A 271 -10.16 -4.61 -20.17
C TYR A 271 -11.13 -5.69 -20.69
N GLN A 272 -11.86 -6.38 -19.82
CA GLN A 272 -12.90 -7.31 -20.22
C GLN A 272 -14.07 -6.61 -20.92
N THR A 273 -14.50 -5.44 -20.43
CA THR A 273 -15.68 -4.76 -20.95
C THR A 273 -15.38 -3.85 -22.13
N GLN A 274 -14.23 -3.15 -22.14
CA GLN A 274 -13.86 -2.18 -23.16
C GLN A 274 -13.25 -2.82 -24.40
N PHE A 275 -12.47 -3.90 -24.20
CA PHE A 275 -11.74 -4.57 -25.28
C PHE A 275 -12.21 -6.01 -25.51
N GLU A 276 -13.29 -6.44 -24.85
CA GLU A 276 -13.90 -7.77 -24.96
C GLU A 276 -12.90 -8.92 -24.75
N LEU A 277 -11.90 -8.69 -23.84
CA LEU A 277 -10.85 -9.66 -23.57
C LEU A 277 -11.32 -10.76 -22.62
N SER A 278 -10.74 -11.96 -22.77
CA SER A 278 -10.91 -13.04 -21.82
C SER A 278 -10.46 -12.65 -20.42
N GLU A 279 -10.99 -13.29 -19.39
CA GLU A 279 -10.64 -13.09 -17.98
C GLU A 279 -9.12 -13.15 -17.74
N THR A 280 -8.47 -14.18 -18.31
CA THR A 280 -7.02 -14.38 -18.17
C THR A 280 -6.22 -13.27 -18.85
N THR A 281 -6.56 -12.93 -20.10
CA THR A 281 -5.86 -11.88 -20.85
C THR A 281 -6.03 -10.51 -20.21
N ALA A 282 -7.24 -10.16 -19.81
CA ALA A 282 -7.52 -8.91 -19.10
C ALA A 282 -6.78 -8.84 -17.76
N GLY A 283 -6.72 -9.94 -17.01
CA GLY A 283 -5.98 -10.04 -15.78
C GLY A 283 -4.46 -9.86 -15.96
N LEU A 284 -3.88 -10.52 -16.99
CA LEU A 284 -2.47 -10.35 -17.35
C LEU A 284 -2.13 -8.89 -17.68
N ILE A 285 -2.95 -8.23 -18.50
CA ILE A 285 -2.75 -6.81 -18.83
C ILE A 285 -2.90 -5.94 -17.58
N ALA A 286 -3.95 -6.15 -16.80
CA ALA A 286 -4.18 -5.38 -15.58
C ALA A 286 -3.03 -5.53 -14.56
N SER A 287 -2.35 -6.68 -14.53
CA SER A 287 -1.21 -6.91 -13.64
C SER A 287 -0.01 -6.01 -13.93
N LEU A 288 0.14 -5.53 -15.18
CA LEU A 288 1.22 -4.62 -15.58
C LEU A 288 1.16 -3.30 -14.81
N PHE A 289 -0.04 -2.86 -14.41
CA PHE A 289 -0.21 -1.70 -13.54
C PHE A 289 0.52 -1.92 -12.21
N GLY A 290 0.29 -3.05 -11.54
CA GLY A 290 0.91 -3.35 -10.25
C GLY A 290 2.41 -3.58 -10.33
N LEU A 291 2.95 -4.04 -11.47
CA LEU A 291 4.39 -4.30 -11.62
C LEU A 291 5.25 -3.05 -11.43
N MET A 292 4.71 -1.86 -11.68
CA MET A 292 5.44 -0.60 -11.45
C MET A 292 5.77 -0.38 -9.97
N ASN A 293 5.04 -1.00 -9.03
CA ASN A 293 5.35 -0.97 -7.59
C ASN A 293 6.75 -1.49 -7.25
N LEU A 294 7.36 -2.30 -8.13
CA LEU A 294 8.66 -2.88 -7.89
C LEU A 294 9.76 -1.83 -7.69
N PHE A 295 9.70 -0.72 -8.41
CA PHE A 295 10.73 0.33 -8.38
C PHE A 295 10.20 1.77 -8.39
N ALA A 296 9.03 2.03 -8.96
CA ALA A 296 8.56 3.39 -9.20
C ALA A 296 8.30 4.18 -7.91
N ARG A 297 7.80 3.51 -6.87
CA ARG A 297 7.57 4.13 -5.56
C ARG A 297 8.87 4.62 -4.93
N SER A 298 9.90 3.79 -4.92
CA SER A 298 11.23 4.16 -4.42
C SER A 298 11.86 5.27 -5.27
N MET A 299 11.68 5.22 -6.60
CA MET A 299 12.15 6.25 -7.53
C MET A 299 11.48 7.60 -7.29
N GLY A 300 10.17 7.62 -6.97
CA GLY A 300 9.45 8.85 -6.64
C GLY A 300 10.01 9.55 -5.41
N GLY A 301 10.30 8.81 -4.35
CA GLY A 301 10.94 9.31 -3.14
C GLY A 301 12.37 9.80 -3.41
N TRP A 302 13.19 9.00 -4.10
CA TRP A 302 14.57 9.34 -4.45
C TRP A 302 14.68 10.61 -5.31
N LEU A 303 13.81 10.77 -6.30
CA LEU A 303 13.77 12.01 -7.10
C LEU A 303 13.31 13.20 -6.24
N GLY A 304 12.38 13.00 -5.29
CA GLY A 304 12.01 14.02 -4.32
C GLY A 304 13.21 14.51 -3.51
N ASP A 305 14.09 13.58 -3.07
CA ASP A 305 15.34 13.92 -2.39
C ASP A 305 16.28 14.72 -3.31
N ARG A 306 16.42 14.33 -4.58
CA ARG A 306 17.22 15.07 -5.58
C ARG A 306 16.72 16.47 -5.82
N PHE A 307 15.41 16.68 -5.92
CA PHE A 307 14.82 18.01 -6.06
C PHE A 307 15.02 18.86 -4.79
N SER A 308 15.13 18.23 -3.61
CA SER A 308 15.38 18.95 -2.36
C SER A 308 16.81 19.48 -2.26
N VAL A 309 17.80 18.85 -2.87
CA VAL A 309 19.20 19.31 -2.85
C VAL A 309 19.32 20.77 -3.39
N LYS A 310 18.54 21.11 -4.43
CA LYS A 310 18.56 22.45 -5.03
C LYS A 310 17.47 23.38 -4.52
N GLY A 311 16.34 22.83 -4.06
CA GLY A 311 15.14 23.61 -3.77
C GLY A 311 14.61 23.47 -2.34
N GLY A 312 15.34 22.80 -1.43
CA GLY A 312 14.89 22.54 -0.07
C GLY A 312 13.58 21.74 -0.02
N LEU A 313 12.80 21.92 1.02
CA LEU A 313 11.47 21.28 1.16
C LEU A 313 10.50 21.74 0.08
N LYS A 314 10.62 22.97 -0.41
CA LYS A 314 9.85 23.46 -1.57
C LYS A 314 10.14 22.67 -2.83
N GLY A 315 11.38 22.20 -3.01
CA GLY A 315 11.79 21.32 -4.12
C GLY A 315 11.05 19.99 -4.09
N ARG A 316 10.91 19.36 -2.92
CA ARG A 316 10.11 18.12 -2.74
C ARG A 316 8.65 18.30 -3.12
N VAL A 317 8.05 19.40 -2.66
CA VAL A 317 6.64 19.73 -2.97
C VAL A 317 6.45 19.99 -4.47
N LYS A 318 7.37 20.72 -5.12
CA LYS A 318 7.32 20.94 -6.57
C LYS A 318 7.41 19.61 -7.34
N TRP A 319 8.33 18.72 -6.92
CA TRP A 319 8.44 17.39 -7.50
C TRP A 319 7.14 16.61 -7.39
N LEU A 320 6.55 16.55 -6.20
CA LEU A 320 5.27 15.88 -5.97
C LEU A 320 4.16 16.47 -6.86
N ALA A 321 4.05 17.77 -6.97
CA ALA A 321 3.08 18.44 -7.84
C ALA A 321 3.28 18.10 -9.32
N ILE A 322 4.54 18.06 -9.80
CA ILE A 322 4.88 17.66 -11.18
C ILE A 322 4.43 16.23 -11.45
N VAL A 323 4.78 15.29 -10.56
CA VAL A 323 4.45 13.87 -10.73
C VAL A 323 2.94 13.67 -10.76
N MET A 324 2.19 14.33 -9.89
CA MET A 324 0.72 14.26 -9.90
C MET A 324 0.10 14.90 -11.14
N ALA A 325 0.66 16.01 -11.64
CA ALA A 325 0.17 16.61 -12.88
C ALA A 325 0.39 15.66 -14.07
N VAL A 326 1.54 15.01 -14.15
CA VAL A 326 1.83 14.01 -15.20
C VAL A 326 0.99 12.75 -15.02
N GLU A 327 0.76 12.28 -13.79
CA GLU A 327 -0.17 11.21 -13.46
C GLU A 327 -1.56 11.49 -14.05
N GLY A 328 -2.10 12.68 -13.74
CA GLY A 328 -3.42 13.06 -14.23
C GLY A 328 -3.49 13.20 -15.76
N LEU A 329 -2.43 13.76 -16.40
CA LEU A 329 -2.35 13.83 -17.86
C LEU A 329 -2.27 12.43 -18.49
N ALA A 330 -1.47 11.53 -17.92
CA ALA A 330 -1.37 10.15 -18.39
C ALA A 330 -2.71 9.40 -18.23
N LEU A 331 -3.45 9.67 -17.14
CA LEU A 331 -4.78 9.10 -16.92
C LEU A 331 -5.82 9.64 -17.92
N ILE A 332 -5.78 10.94 -18.25
CA ILE A 332 -6.62 11.54 -19.30
C ILE A 332 -6.30 10.89 -20.65
N LEU A 333 -5.02 10.72 -20.96
CA LEU A 333 -4.60 10.06 -22.20
C LEU A 333 -5.09 8.61 -22.24
N PHE A 334 -4.89 7.85 -21.16
CA PHE A 334 -5.38 6.47 -21.03
C PHE A 334 -6.90 6.37 -21.27
N SER A 335 -7.67 7.31 -20.73
CA SER A 335 -9.14 7.34 -20.87
C SER A 335 -9.63 7.52 -22.31
N ARG A 336 -8.76 7.90 -23.26
CA ARG A 336 -9.10 8.13 -24.66
C ARG A 336 -8.50 7.08 -25.62
N MET A 337 -7.93 6.00 -25.06
CA MET A 337 -7.32 4.95 -25.85
C MET A 337 -8.32 3.84 -26.18
N ASP A 338 -8.76 3.80 -27.44
CA ASP A 338 -9.68 2.77 -27.95
C ASP A 338 -8.94 1.61 -28.64
N VAL A 339 -7.62 1.72 -28.80
CA VAL A 339 -6.77 0.68 -29.40
C VAL A 339 -5.94 0.03 -28.31
N LEU A 340 -6.06 -1.30 -28.15
CA LEU A 340 -5.50 -2.06 -27.04
C LEU A 340 -4.00 -1.82 -26.77
N PRO A 341 -3.07 -1.88 -27.75
CA PRO A 341 -1.65 -1.60 -27.51
C PRO A 341 -1.40 -0.22 -26.91
N PHE A 342 -2.11 0.81 -27.38
CA PHE A 342 -1.97 2.16 -26.85
C PHE A 342 -2.58 2.30 -25.46
N ALA A 343 -3.69 1.62 -25.17
CA ALA A 343 -4.26 1.54 -23.84
C ALA A 343 -3.29 0.88 -22.83
N ILE A 344 -2.58 -0.16 -23.25
CA ILE A 344 -1.57 -0.81 -22.41
C ILE A 344 -0.40 0.12 -22.11
N ILE A 345 0.18 0.76 -23.14
CA ILE A 345 1.33 1.67 -22.99
C ILE A 345 0.97 2.86 -22.09
N THR A 346 -0.19 3.47 -22.32
CA THR A 346 -0.64 4.62 -21.51
C THR A 346 -0.99 4.21 -20.08
N MET A 347 -1.53 3.01 -19.85
CA MET A 347 -1.74 2.46 -18.51
C MET A 347 -0.42 2.26 -17.76
N ILE A 348 0.61 1.70 -18.41
CA ILE A 348 1.94 1.53 -17.79
C ILE A 348 2.53 2.89 -17.43
N THR A 349 2.44 3.87 -18.34
CA THR A 349 2.89 5.24 -18.11
C THR A 349 2.15 5.86 -16.93
N PHE A 350 0.83 5.78 -16.92
CA PHE A 350 0.00 6.25 -15.82
C PHE A 350 0.37 5.59 -14.49
N SER A 351 0.52 4.26 -14.47
CA SER A 351 0.93 3.52 -13.29
C SER A 351 2.29 3.97 -12.74
N LEU A 352 3.26 4.19 -13.62
CA LEU A 352 4.58 4.69 -13.22
C LEU A 352 4.44 5.97 -12.39
N PHE A 353 3.65 6.94 -12.84
CA PHE A 353 3.48 8.20 -12.15
C PHE A 353 2.61 8.11 -10.90
N VAL A 354 1.59 7.25 -10.86
CA VAL A 354 0.84 6.93 -9.63
C VAL A 354 1.80 6.49 -8.51
N GLN A 355 2.61 5.46 -8.80
CA GLN A 355 3.54 4.91 -7.83
C GLN A 355 4.63 5.93 -7.42
N MET A 356 5.12 6.73 -8.38
CA MET A 356 6.06 7.81 -8.06
C MET A 356 5.44 8.88 -7.17
N ALA A 357 4.18 9.26 -7.38
CA ALA A 357 3.46 10.24 -6.56
C ALA A 357 3.30 9.73 -5.11
N GLU A 358 3.06 8.44 -4.92
CA GLU A 358 3.01 7.83 -3.60
C GLU A 358 4.33 7.95 -2.85
N GLY A 359 5.44 7.61 -3.51
CA GLY A 359 6.78 7.76 -2.94
C GLY A 359 7.14 9.21 -2.65
N ALA A 360 6.81 10.10 -3.59
CA ALA A 360 7.02 11.54 -3.44
C ALA A 360 6.20 12.14 -2.29
N THR A 361 4.95 11.69 -2.07
CA THR A 361 4.12 12.12 -0.93
C THR A 361 4.81 11.78 0.39
N TYR A 362 5.27 10.55 0.55
CA TYR A 362 5.95 10.12 1.78
C TYR A 362 7.36 10.70 1.93
N SER A 363 7.94 11.28 0.89
CA SER A 363 9.17 12.07 1.01
C SER A 363 8.93 13.46 1.65
N VAL A 364 7.69 13.95 1.67
CA VAL A 364 7.28 15.24 2.27
C VAL A 364 6.76 15.07 3.70
N VAL A 365 6.00 14.01 3.95
CA VAL A 365 5.32 13.73 5.23
C VAL A 365 6.19 13.93 6.48
N PRO A 366 7.47 13.47 6.55
CA PRO A 366 8.30 13.59 7.74
C PRO A 366 8.61 15.03 8.15
N PHE A 367 8.47 15.98 7.24
CA PHE A 367 8.83 17.38 7.46
C PHE A 367 7.64 18.27 7.86
N ILE A 368 6.42 17.74 7.88
CA ILE A 368 5.21 18.50 8.25
C ILE A 368 5.15 18.76 9.75
N ASN A 369 5.29 17.71 10.55
CA ASN A 369 5.32 17.81 12.01
C ASN A 369 6.12 16.64 12.58
N LYS A 370 7.39 16.89 12.91
CA LYS A 370 8.31 15.86 13.43
C LYS A 370 7.84 15.25 14.75
N LYS A 371 7.15 16.04 15.62
CA LYS A 371 6.66 15.56 16.92
C LYS A 371 5.44 14.63 16.77
N ALA A 372 4.61 14.88 15.77
CA ALA A 372 3.38 14.16 15.49
C ALA A 372 3.46 13.29 14.22
N LEU A 373 4.66 12.82 13.83
CA LEU A 373 4.92 12.11 12.58
C LEU A 373 3.97 10.92 12.35
N GLY A 374 3.74 10.11 13.38
CA GLY A 374 2.82 8.96 13.30
C GLY A 374 1.38 9.38 13.00
N ALA A 375 0.90 10.46 13.65
CA ALA A 375 -0.43 11.01 13.39
C ALA A 375 -0.54 11.58 11.96
N VAL A 376 0.46 12.34 11.50
CA VAL A 376 0.51 12.88 10.14
C VAL A 376 0.48 11.75 9.10
N ALA A 377 1.38 10.76 9.25
CA ALA A 377 1.45 9.63 8.34
C ALA A 377 0.15 8.79 8.33
N GLY A 378 -0.48 8.64 9.50
CA GLY A 378 -1.76 7.94 9.62
C GLY A 378 -2.91 8.67 8.91
N ILE A 379 -3.03 9.99 9.11
CA ILE A 379 -4.06 10.80 8.44
C ILE A 379 -3.84 10.80 6.94
N VAL A 380 -2.62 11.08 6.47
CA VAL A 380 -2.28 11.06 5.04
C VAL A 380 -2.54 9.68 4.43
N GLY A 381 -2.13 8.62 5.12
CA GLY A 381 -2.35 7.24 4.68
C GLY A 381 -3.84 6.86 4.55
N ALA A 382 -4.70 7.39 5.44
CA ALA A 382 -6.16 7.20 5.34
C ALA A 382 -6.73 7.87 4.08
N GLY A 383 -6.09 8.94 3.60
CA GLY A 383 -6.47 9.64 2.36
C GLY A 383 -6.61 8.69 1.17
N GLY A 384 -5.67 7.76 1.00
CA GLY A 384 -5.73 6.80 -0.10
C GLY A 384 -6.99 5.92 -0.08
N ASN A 385 -7.36 5.38 1.07
CA ASN A 385 -8.60 4.59 1.17
C ASN A 385 -9.85 5.45 0.92
N VAL A 386 -9.88 6.67 1.45
CA VAL A 386 -11.00 7.62 1.20
C VAL A 386 -11.05 7.97 -0.29
N GLY A 387 -9.91 8.23 -0.94
CA GLY A 387 -9.83 8.49 -2.38
C GLY A 387 -10.44 7.34 -3.20
N ALA A 388 -10.05 6.10 -2.92
CA ALA A 388 -10.58 4.93 -3.61
C ALA A 388 -12.11 4.79 -3.43
N VAL A 389 -12.62 5.05 -2.23
CA VAL A 389 -14.07 5.09 -1.95
C VAL A 389 -14.75 6.19 -2.75
N CYS A 390 -14.15 7.40 -2.81
CA CYS A 390 -14.72 8.53 -3.58
C CYS A 390 -14.75 8.22 -5.08
N TYR A 391 -13.70 7.66 -5.66
CA TYR A 391 -13.66 7.24 -7.06
C TYR A 391 -14.73 6.19 -7.37
N ALA A 392 -14.87 5.19 -6.51
CA ALA A 392 -15.88 4.15 -6.69
C ALA A 392 -17.32 4.69 -6.51
N GLN A 393 -17.54 5.63 -5.56
CA GLN A 393 -18.83 6.30 -5.39
C GLN A 393 -19.17 7.17 -6.60
N PHE A 394 -18.18 7.87 -7.17
CA PHE A 394 -18.39 8.63 -8.40
C PHE A 394 -18.83 7.71 -9.55
N LEU A 395 -18.12 6.60 -9.77
CA LEU A 395 -18.49 5.60 -10.78
C LEU A 395 -19.91 5.05 -10.56
N LEU A 396 -20.28 4.77 -9.30
CA LEU A 396 -21.59 4.23 -8.95
C LEU A 396 -22.72 5.22 -9.25
N ARG A 397 -22.51 6.50 -8.96
CA ARG A 397 -23.58 7.52 -9.00
C ARG A 397 -23.67 8.25 -10.34
N SER A 398 -22.56 8.39 -11.07
CA SER A 398 -22.53 9.16 -12.32
C SER A 398 -23.24 8.47 -13.48
N GLY A 399 -23.37 7.14 -13.44
CA GLY A 399 -23.83 6.34 -14.59
C GLY A 399 -22.86 6.35 -15.80
N SER A 400 -21.69 7.00 -15.65
CA SER A 400 -20.69 7.15 -16.69
C SER A 400 -19.96 5.83 -16.98
N SER A 401 -19.33 5.75 -18.16
CA SER A 401 -18.40 4.68 -18.47
C SER A 401 -17.14 4.76 -17.59
N LEU A 402 -16.38 3.67 -17.48
CA LEU A 402 -15.08 3.70 -16.79
C LEU A 402 -14.11 4.67 -17.48
N GLN A 403 -14.14 4.76 -18.81
CA GLN A 403 -13.31 5.69 -19.58
C GLN A 403 -13.59 7.14 -19.20
N ASP A 404 -14.88 7.55 -19.16
CA ASP A 404 -15.24 8.91 -18.78
C ASP A 404 -14.89 9.19 -17.30
N CYS A 405 -15.03 8.20 -16.43
CA CYS A 405 -14.57 8.34 -15.04
C CYS A 405 -13.07 8.60 -14.98
N PHE A 406 -12.25 7.88 -15.72
CA PHE A 406 -10.80 8.12 -15.76
C PHE A 406 -10.45 9.51 -16.30
N LEU A 407 -11.20 10.05 -17.26
CA LEU A 407 -11.03 11.44 -17.69
C LEU A 407 -11.25 12.42 -16.53
N TYR A 408 -12.38 12.32 -15.83
CA TYR A 408 -12.69 13.21 -14.72
C TYR A 408 -11.70 13.06 -13.58
N PHE A 409 -11.28 11.84 -13.28
CA PHE A 409 -10.29 11.57 -12.24
C PHE A 409 -8.94 12.19 -12.59
N GLY A 410 -8.50 12.11 -13.84
CA GLY A 410 -7.28 12.76 -14.31
C GLY A 410 -7.30 14.27 -14.10
N LEU A 411 -8.43 14.93 -14.40
CA LEU A 411 -8.60 16.37 -14.15
C LEU A 411 -8.56 16.69 -12.65
N ILE A 412 -9.18 15.86 -11.80
CA ILE A 412 -9.16 16.03 -10.35
C ILE A 412 -7.74 15.87 -9.81
N VAL A 413 -6.99 14.85 -10.25
CA VAL A 413 -5.61 14.60 -9.82
C VAL A 413 -4.69 15.78 -10.19
N ILE A 414 -4.83 16.34 -11.39
CA ILE A 414 -4.10 17.56 -11.79
C ILE A 414 -4.42 18.71 -10.85
N ALA A 415 -5.70 18.96 -10.58
CA ALA A 415 -6.12 20.05 -9.70
C ALA A 415 -5.57 19.86 -8.27
N ILE A 416 -5.58 18.65 -7.73
CA ILE A 416 -4.98 18.30 -6.44
C ILE A 416 -3.45 18.51 -6.48
N GLY A 417 -2.78 18.15 -7.58
CA GLY A 417 -1.35 18.38 -7.77
C GLY A 417 -0.99 19.85 -7.65
N PHE A 418 -1.76 20.74 -8.32
CA PHE A 418 -1.58 22.20 -8.19
C PHE A 418 -1.90 22.72 -6.78
N LEU A 419 -2.91 22.16 -6.10
CA LEU A 419 -3.20 22.48 -4.71
C LEU A 419 -1.99 22.17 -3.81
N GLY A 420 -1.23 21.13 -4.11
CA GLY A 420 -0.01 20.76 -3.40
C GLY A 420 1.02 21.90 -3.37
N LEU A 421 1.11 22.73 -4.42
CA LEU A 421 2.02 23.88 -4.46
C LEU A 421 1.72 24.95 -3.40
N THR A 422 0.57 24.90 -2.75
CA THR A 422 0.20 25.80 -1.65
C THR A 422 0.83 25.39 -0.31
N ILE A 423 1.46 24.19 -0.22
CA ILE A 423 2.20 23.76 0.95
C ILE A 423 3.42 24.65 1.13
N LYS A 424 3.48 25.33 2.27
CA LYS A 424 4.59 26.22 2.63
C LYS A 424 5.27 25.70 3.88
N PHE A 425 6.58 25.81 3.91
CA PHE A 425 7.43 25.54 5.06
C PHE A 425 7.96 26.85 5.62
N SER A 426 8.12 26.90 6.94
CA SER A 426 8.82 28.01 7.60
C SER A 426 10.34 27.89 7.36
N GLN A 427 11.07 28.96 7.65
CA GLN A 427 12.53 28.90 7.61
C GLN A 427 13.06 27.88 8.65
N GLU A 428 12.40 27.79 9.80
CA GLU A 428 12.73 26.80 10.84
C GLU A 428 12.56 25.35 10.35
N ASP A 429 11.50 25.05 9.56
CA ASP A 429 11.29 23.73 8.96
C ASP A 429 12.43 23.39 7.97
N GLU A 430 12.83 24.36 7.12
CA GLU A 430 13.93 24.21 6.15
C GLU A 430 15.28 23.99 6.86
N ASP A 431 15.60 24.80 7.86
CA ASP A 431 16.84 24.69 8.64
C ASP A 431 16.90 23.37 9.41
N ALA A 432 15.77 22.94 10.01
CA ALA A 432 15.66 21.66 10.70
C ALA A 432 15.79 20.46 9.75
N ALA A 433 15.38 20.58 8.48
CA ALA A 433 15.56 19.55 7.48
C ALA A 433 17.04 19.42 7.07
N VAL A 434 17.74 20.56 6.90
CA VAL A 434 19.18 20.59 6.60
C VAL A 434 20.01 20.01 7.75
N GLU A 435 19.66 20.36 8.99
CA GLU A 435 20.35 19.83 10.19
C GLU A 435 20.17 18.31 10.32
N GLU A 436 18.96 17.80 10.10
CA GLU A 436 18.69 16.37 10.13
C GLU A 436 19.45 15.62 9.04
N GLN A 437 19.52 16.19 7.83
CA GLN A 437 20.30 15.59 6.74
C GLN A 437 21.79 15.50 7.10
N LYS A 438 22.40 16.60 7.60
CA LYS A 438 23.79 16.59 8.06
C LYS A 438 24.04 15.56 9.17
N ARG A 439 23.08 15.42 10.09
CA ARG A 439 23.16 14.44 11.16
C ARG A 439 23.12 12.99 10.63
N LEU A 440 22.27 12.71 9.64
CA LEU A 440 22.21 11.39 9.02
C LEU A 440 23.48 11.08 8.22
N GLU A 441 24.04 12.05 7.48
CA GLU A 441 25.31 11.91 6.77
C GLU A 441 26.48 11.66 7.73
N ALA A 442 26.53 12.36 8.86
CA ALA A 442 27.53 12.15 9.89
C ALA A 442 27.41 10.75 10.54
N LEU A 443 26.19 10.30 10.83
CA LEU A 443 25.92 8.96 11.34
C LEU A 443 26.36 7.89 10.36
N GLU A 444 26.05 8.07 9.07
CA GLU A 444 26.46 7.13 8.01
C GLU A 444 27.99 7.04 7.87
N ALA A 445 28.67 8.20 7.93
CA ALA A 445 30.15 8.25 7.89
C ALA A 445 30.78 7.55 9.12
N GLU A 446 30.18 7.72 10.31
CA GLU A 446 30.64 7.03 11.52
C GLU A 446 30.42 5.50 11.43
N LEU A 447 29.27 5.07 10.93
CA LEU A 447 28.96 3.64 10.74
C LEU A 447 29.91 2.97 9.74
N LYS A 448 30.19 3.63 8.60
CA LYS A 448 31.17 3.16 7.60
C LYS A 448 32.58 3.02 8.20
N LYS A 449 33.00 3.95 9.06
CA LYS A 449 34.28 3.84 9.78
C LYS A 449 34.30 2.63 10.71
N LYS A 450 33.22 2.34 11.43
CA LYS A 450 33.11 1.17 12.34
C LYS A 450 33.09 -0.15 11.55
N GLU A 451 32.40 -0.21 10.40
CA GLU A 451 32.40 -1.39 9.54
C GLU A 451 33.77 -1.65 8.91
N GLY A 452 34.50 -0.60 8.49
CA GLY A 452 35.87 -0.72 7.97
C GLY A 452 36.95 -1.08 9.00
N VAL A 453 36.63 -1.00 10.31
CA VAL A 453 37.53 -1.44 11.40
C VAL A 453 37.28 -2.92 11.79
N ILE A 454 36.13 -3.49 11.36
CA ILE A 454 35.73 -4.87 11.66
C ILE A 454 36.03 -5.81 10.45
N ALA A 455 36.38 -5.26 9.29
CA ALA A 455 36.83 -5.97 8.11
C ALA A 455 38.35 -6.08 8.08
#